data_78d34410027bdd0a0e12f2bf9e065d92
#
_entry.id   78d34410027bdd0a0e12f2bf9e065d92
#
_cell.length_a   1.000
_cell.length_b   1.000
_cell.length_c   1.000
_cell.angle_alpha   90.00
_cell.angle_beta   90.00
_cell.angle_gamma   90.00
#
_symmetry.space_group_name_H-M   'P 1'
#
loop_
_entity.id
_entity.type
_entity.pdbx_description
1 polymer ?
#
loop_
_entity_poly.entity_id
_entity_poly.type
_entity_poly.pdbx_seq_one_letter_code
_entity_poly.pdbx_strand_id
1 'polypeptide(L)'
;MSLSNIHQGLYREMAHTHISKYFSLLHQAIEVVTRMVAERPVVIFSRTTCCMSHTIKTLISGFGENLMVYELDELQDGQQVERALQQMGCKPSVPVIFIGQQLIGGPNQIMTLQVQNQLVPLLIRAGAIWI
;
A
#
# COMPACT_ATOMS: atom_id res chain seq x y z
N MET A 1 11.95 29.22 2.57
CA MET A 1 11.74 28.85 3.69
C MET A 1 10.95 29.58 4.71
N SER A 2 10.42 30.73 4.39
CA SER A 2 9.48 31.41 5.28
C SER A 2 8.24 30.56 5.57
N LEU A 3 7.80 29.78 4.59
CA LEU A 3 6.64 28.88 4.78
C LEU A 3 6.90 27.80 5.82
N SER A 4 8.11 27.24 5.85
CA SER A 4 8.42 26.21 6.83
C SER A 4 8.52 26.79 8.23
N ASN A 5 8.99 28.05 8.37
CA ASN A 5 9.05 28.70 9.66
C ASN A 5 7.66 29.03 10.19
N ILE A 6 6.76 29.45 9.32
CA ILE A 6 5.37 29.71 9.70
C ILE A 6 4.70 28.41 10.11
N HIS A 7 4.93 27.33 9.39
CA HIS A 7 4.43 26.03 9.74
C HIS A 7 4.94 25.57 11.09
N GLN A 8 6.22 25.75 11.37
CA GLN A 8 6.80 25.36 12.64
C GLN A 8 6.21 26.16 13.80
N GLY A 9 5.95 27.43 13.58
CA GLY A 9 5.34 28.26 14.59
C GLY A 9 3.92 27.81 14.96
N LEU A 10 3.11 27.57 13.93
CA LEU A 10 1.76 27.04 14.13
C LEU A 10 1.80 25.64 14.76
N TYR A 11 2.75 24.86 14.34
CA TYR A 11 2.94 23.52 14.88
C TYR A 11 3.27 23.51 16.35
N ARG A 12 4.09 24.43 16.82
CA ARG A 12 4.46 24.48 18.23
C ARG A 12 3.26 24.73 19.13
N GLU A 13 2.32 25.53 18.67
CA GLU A 13 1.14 25.83 19.47
C GLU A 13 0.11 24.72 19.42
N MET A 14 -0.07 24.12 18.26
CA MET A 14 -1.04 23.04 18.08
C MET A 14 -0.45 21.65 18.34
N ALA A 15 0.85 21.51 18.15
CA ALA A 15 1.52 20.22 18.23
C ALA A 15 1.73 19.71 19.64
N HIS A 16 1.56 20.54 20.65
CA HIS A 16 1.58 20.07 22.01
C HIS A 16 0.31 19.33 22.40
N THR A 17 -0.65 19.28 21.49
CA THR A 17 -1.92 18.61 21.72
C THR A 17 -2.09 17.43 20.77
N HIS A 18 -3.26 17.26 20.20
CA HIS A 18 -3.64 16.05 19.48
C HIS A 18 -3.01 15.91 18.10
N ILE A 19 -2.69 17.02 17.43
CA ILE A 19 -2.24 16.99 16.03
C ILE A 19 -0.85 16.38 15.93
N SER A 20 0.04 16.69 16.85
CA SER A 20 1.39 16.14 16.84
C SER A 20 1.39 14.62 16.98
N LYS A 21 0.57 14.10 17.89
CA LYS A 21 0.44 12.66 18.08
C LYS A 21 -0.13 11.99 16.84
N TYR A 22 -1.14 12.62 16.24
CA TYR A 22 -1.77 12.08 15.03
C TYR A 22 -0.76 11.99 13.88
N PHE A 23 0.01 13.05 13.65
CA PHE A 23 1.03 13.07 12.61
C PHE A 23 2.11 12.03 12.85
N SER A 24 2.54 11.89 14.10
CA SER A 24 3.57 10.91 14.45
C SER A 24 3.10 9.48 14.20
N LEU A 25 1.85 9.18 14.60
CA LEU A 25 1.28 7.86 14.39
C LEU A 25 1.09 7.56 12.91
N LEU A 26 0.63 8.55 12.14
CA LEU A 26 0.45 8.40 10.71
C LEU A 26 1.78 8.17 10.00
N HIS A 27 2.81 8.94 10.38
CA HIS A 27 4.14 8.77 9.83
C HIS A 27 4.69 7.37 10.13
N GLN A 28 4.49 6.88 11.34
CA GLN A 28 4.91 5.53 11.71
C GLN A 28 4.17 4.48 10.89
N ALA A 29 2.88 4.67 10.66
CA ALA A 29 2.10 3.74 9.86
C ALA A 29 2.58 3.70 8.42
N ILE A 30 2.92 4.85 7.84
CA ILE A 30 3.47 4.92 6.48
C ILE A 30 4.81 4.21 6.41
N GLU A 31 5.67 4.37 7.42
CA GLU A 31 6.94 3.66 7.48
C GLU A 31 6.74 2.14 7.54
N VAL A 32 5.75 1.69 8.31
CA VAL A 32 5.42 0.27 8.39
C VAL A 32 5.01 -0.26 7.02
N VAL A 33 4.12 0.46 6.32
CA VAL A 33 3.71 0.07 4.97
C VAL A 33 4.91 0.02 4.03
N THR A 34 5.78 1.02 4.08
CA THR A 34 6.98 1.05 3.24
C THR A 34 7.86 -0.17 3.46
N ARG A 35 8.04 -0.59 4.70
CA ARG A 35 8.81 -1.80 5.00
C ARG A 35 8.11 -3.06 4.53
N MET A 36 6.78 -3.12 4.69
CA MET A 36 6.01 -4.27 4.26
C MET A 36 6.10 -4.47 2.75
N VAL A 37 6.00 -3.40 1.98
CA VAL A 37 6.05 -3.50 0.51
C VAL A 37 7.45 -3.80 -0.01
N ALA A 38 8.48 -3.62 0.80
CA ALA A 38 9.85 -3.92 0.41
C ALA A 38 10.20 -5.41 0.61
N GLU A 39 9.39 -6.18 1.33
CA GLU A 39 9.70 -7.56 1.67
C GLU A 39 9.61 -8.51 0.47
N ARG A 40 8.72 -8.24 -0.47
CA ARG A 40 8.49 -9.09 -1.62
C ARG A 40 8.31 -8.26 -2.88
N PRO A 41 8.59 -8.82 -4.06
CA PRO A 41 8.36 -8.10 -5.33
C PRO A 41 6.91 -7.73 -5.53
N VAL A 42 5.95 -8.52 -5.03
CA VAL A 42 4.53 -8.19 -5.09
C VAL A 42 3.96 -8.26 -3.69
N VAL A 43 3.28 -7.21 -3.28
CA VAL A 43 2.59 -7.14 -1.99
C VAL A 43 1.15 -6.71 -2.24
N ILE A 44 0.21 -7.49 -1.68
CA ILE A 44 -1.22 -7.23 -1.80
C ILE A 44 -1.78 -6.98 -0.42
N PHE A 45 -2.43 -5.84 -0.23
CA PHE A 45 -3.20 -5.57 0.97
C PHE A 45 -4.67 -5.86 0.67
N SER A 46 -5.29 -6.73 1.47
CA SER A 46 -6.65 -7.17 1.21
C SER A 46 -7.43 -7.34 2.51
N ARG A 47 -8.66 -7.83 2.38
CA ARG A 47 -9.50 -8.28 3.50
C ARG A 47 -10.02 -9.66 3.18
N THR A 48 -10.13 -10.50 4.20
CA THR A 48 -10.60 -11.88 4.02
C THR A 48 -12.01 -11.95 3.44
N THR A 49 -12.82 -10.92 3.68
CA THR A 49 -14.21 -10.87 3.22
C THR A 49 -14.38 -10.22 1.85
N CYS A 50 -13.30 -9.76 1.22
CA CYS A 50 -13.40 -9.04 -0.04
C CYS A 50 -13.29 -9.97 -1.24
N CYS A 51 -14.36 -10.07 -2.03
CA CYS A 51 -14.39 -10.92 -3.23
C CYS A 51 -13.38 -10.47 -4.28
N MET A 52 -13.24 -9.16 -4.46
CA MET A 52 -12.29 -8.61 -5.44
C MET A 52 -10.86 -8.92 -5.05
N SER A 53 -10.54 -8.90 -3.74
CA SER A 53 -9.23 -9.30 -3.27
C SER A 53 -8.91 -10.74 -3.65
N HIS A 54 -9.89 -11.63 -3.51
CA HIS A 54 -9.70 -13.03 -3.88
C HIS A 54 -9.41 -13.18 -5.36
N THR A 55 -10.15 -12.46 -6.21
CA THR A 55 -9.94 -12.49 -7.65
C THR A 55 -8.53 -12.04 -8.02
N ILE A 56 -8.07 -10.94 -7.44
CA ILE A 56 -6.74 -10.41 -7.72
C ILE A 56 -5.65 -11.35 -7.21
N LYS A 57 -5.83 -11.91 -6.02
CA LYS A 57 -4.87 -12.88 -5.48
C LYS A 57 -4.74 -14.08 -6.41
N THR A 58 -5.85 -14.59 -6.90
CA THR A 58 -5.86 -15.73 -7.81
C THR A 58 -5.16 -15.40 -9.12
N LEU A 59 -5.43 -14.22 -9.68
CA LEU A 59 -4.81 -13.79 -10.92
C LEU A 59 -3.29 -13.69 -10.77
N ILE A 60 -2.82 -13.01 -9.73
CA ILE A 60 -1.39 -12.75 -9.58
C ILE A 60 -0.64 -14.00 -9.14
N SER A 61 -1.23 -14.82 -8.25
CA SER A 61 -0.59 -16.04 -7.80
C SER A 61 -0.38 -17.04 -8.94
N GLY A 62 -1.17 -16.95 -10.00
CA GLY A 62 -0.97 -17.77 -11.20
C GLY A 62 0.32 -17.48 -11.93
N PHE A 63 0.95 -16.33 -11.68
CA PHE A 63 2.19 -15.95 -12.33
C PHE A 63 3.44 -16.31 -11.53
N GLY A 64 3.31 -16.68 -10.25
CA GLY A 64 4.47 -17.03 -9.44
C GLY A 64 4.18 -16.99 -7.95
N GLU A 65 5.21 -17.32 -7.15
CA GLU A 65 5.06 -17.46 -5.72
C GLU A 65 5.70 -16.31 -4.93
N ASN A 66 6.32 -15.34 -5.59
CA ASN A 66 7.04 -14.25 -4.94
C ASN A 66 6.10 -13.10 -4.57
N LEU A 67 5.01 -13.44 -3.91
CA LEU A 67 4.06 -12.44 -3.46
C LEU A 67 3.75 -12.61 -1.97
N MET A 68 3.39 -11.52 -1.32
CA MET A 68 2.93 -11.51 0.05
C MET A 68 1.55 -10.88 0.10
N VAL A 69 0.63 -11.54 0.81
CA VAL A 69 -0.72 -11.03 1.02
C VAL A 69 -0.89 -10.69 2.48
N TYR A 70 -1.28 -9.45 2.75
CA TYR A 70 -1.60 -9.00 4.10
C TYR A 70 -3.11 -8.79 4.20
N GLU A 71 -3.74 -9.60 5.03
CA GLU A 71 -5.16 -9.46 5.32
C GLU A 71 -5.32 -8.46 6.46
N LEU A 72 -5.83 -7.27 6.15
CA LEU A 72 -5.88 -6.17 7.12
C LEU A 72 -6.76 -6.48 8.33
N ASP A 73 -7.80 -7.28 8.13
CA ASP A 73 -8.68 -7.68 9.23
C ASP A 73 -8.05 -8.72 10.15
N GLU A 74 -6.95 -9.33 9.75
CA GLU A 74 -6.22 -10.28 10.59
C GLU A 74 -4.99 -9.66 11.26
N LEU A 75 -4.55 -8.48 10.82
CA LEU A 75 -3.41 -7.81 11.39
C LEU A 75 -3.79 -7.06 12.66
N GLN A 76 -2.90 -7.08 13.66
CA GLN A 76 -3.09 -6.36 14.90
C GLN A 76 -3.24 -4.86 14.67
N ASP A 77 -2.42 -4.32 13.77
CA ASP A 77 -2.39 -2.91 13.43
C ASP A 77 -3.02 -2.62 12.06
N GLY A 78 -3.97 -3.47 11.66
CA GLY A 78 -4.58 -3.37 10.34
C GLY A 78 -5.28 -2.04 10.08
N GLN A 79 -5.92 -1.46 11.09
CA GLN A 79 -6.57 -0.17 10.94
C GLN A 79 -5.58 0.95 10.66
N GLN A 80 -4.42 0.90 11.33
CA GLN A 80 -3.36 1.89 11.12
C GLN A 80 -2.78 1.76 9.72
N VAL A 81 -2.57 0.53 9.27
CA VAL A 81 -2.07 0.26 7.91
C VAL A 81 -3.09 0.76 6.89
N GLU A 82 -4.37 0.50 7.11
CA GLU A 82 -5.42 0.97 6.20
C GLU A 82 -5.46 2.49 6.11
N ARG A 83 -5.31 3.20 7.24
CA ARG A 83 -5.25 4.66 7.23
C ARG A 83 -4.05 5.17 6.45
N ALA A 84 -2.90 4.50 6.60
CA ALA A 84 -1.70 4.86 5.85
C ALA A 84 -1.94 4.69 4.36
N LEU A 85 -2.56 3.59 3.94
CA LEU A 85 -2.88 3.35 2.55
C LEU A 85 -3.82 4.43 2.00
N GLN A 86 -4.81 4.83 2.78
CA GLN A 86 -5.72 5.91 2.38
C GLN A 86 -4.98 7.23 2.19
N GLN A 87 -4.04 7.53 3.06
CA GLN A 87 -3.21 8.74 2.94
C GLN A 87 -2.29 8.69 1.72
N MET A 88 -1.93 7.50 1.27
CA MET A 88 -1.14 7.32 0.06
C MET A 88 -1.98 7.40 -1.21
N GLY A 89 -3.26 7.65 -1.09
CA GLY A 89 -4.15 7.81 -2.22
C GLY A 89 -4.92 6.58 -2.64
N CYS A 90 -4.91 5.53 -1.82
CA CYS A 90 -5.62 4.28 -2.14
C CYS A 90 -7.08 4.38 -1.75
N LYS A 91 -7.96 4.40 -2.75
CA LYS A 91 -9.41 4.47 -2.54
C LYS A 91 -10.11 3.56 -3.53
N PRO A 92 -10.84 2.51 -3.08
CA PRO A 92 -10.87 2.03 -1.69
C PRO A 92 -9.51 1.56 -1.24
N SER A 93 -9.33 1.44 0.07
CA SER A 93 -8.03 1.07 0.62
C SER A 93 -7.62 -0.36 0.30
N VAL A 94 -8.57 -1.23 -0.03
CA VAL A 94 -8.31 -2.63 -0.37
C VAL A 94 -9.25 -3.08 -1.48
N PRO A 95 -8.82 -4.02 -2.32
CA PRO A 95 -7.47 -4.54 -2.43
C PRO A 95 -6.52 -3.52 -3.06
N VAL A 96 -5.28 -3.50 -2.58
CA VAL A 96 -4.24 -2.60 -3.09
C VAL A 96 -3.01 -3.42 -3.39
N ILE A 97 -2.41 -3.19 -4.54
CA ILE A 97 -1.29 -3.97 -5.04
C ILE A 97 -0.07 -3.06 -5.23
N PHE A 98 1.06 -3.52 -4.68
CA PHE A 98 2.37 -2.92 -4.92
C PHE A 98 3.22 -3.91 -5.70
N ILE A 99 3.85 -3.43 -6.75
CA ILE A 99 4.78 -4.24 -7.55
C ILE A 99 6.11 -3.50 -7.63
N GLY A 100 7.19 -4.17 -7.17
CA GLY A 100 8.50 -3.54 -7.12
C GLY A 100 8.52 -2.31 -6.25
N GLN A 101 7.82 -2.34 -5.12
CA GLN A 101 7.69 -1.23 -4.16
C GLN A 101 6.93 -0.02 -4.72
N GLN A 102 6.32 -0.17 -5.89
CA GLN A 102 5.57 0.90 -6.52
C GLN A 102 4.08 0.63 -6.40
N LEU A 103 3.33 1.64 -6.01
CA LEU A 103 1.88 1.53 -5.91
C LEU A 103 1.28 1.41 -7.30
N ILE A 104 0.65 0.26 -7.57
CA ILE A 104 -0.04 0.05 -8.84
C ILE A 104 -1.49 0.49 -8.72
N GLY A 105 -2.12 0.14 -7.61
CA GLY A 105 -3.51 0.51 -7.35
C GLY A 105 -4.37 -0.68 -7.00
N GLY A 106 -5.63 -0.63 -7.40
CA GLY A 106 -6.62 -1.64 -7.09
C GLY A 106 -6.92 -2.57 -8.26
N PRO A 107 -8.07 -3.25 -8.20
CA PRO A 107 -8.43 -4.23 -9.22
C PRO A 107 -8.52 -3.65 -10.63
N ASN A 108 -9.06 -2.44 -10.77
CA ASN A 108 -9.21 -1.83 -12.08
C ASN A 108 -7.87 -1.61 -12.77
N GLN A 109 -6.89 -1.14 -12.01
CA GLN A 109 -5.54 -0.90 -12.54
C GLN A 109 -4.87 -2.21 -12.96
N ILE A 110 -5.02 -3.26 -12.15
CA ILE A 110 -4.44 -4.56 -12.45
C ILE A 110 -5.11 -5.15 -13.70
N MET A 111 -6.41 -5.09 -13.79
CA MET A 111 -7.13 -5.62 -14.95
C MET A 111 -6.78 -4.85 -16.21
N THR A 112 -6.61 -3.54 -16.11
CA THR A 112 -6.18 -2.71 -17.25
C THR A 112 -4.80 -3.13 -17.74
N LEU A 113 -3.85 -3.33 -16.81
CA LEU A 113 -2.51 -3.79 -17.19
C LEU A 113 -2.56 -5.16 -17.84
N GLN A 114 -3.42 -6.05 -17.37
CA GLN A 114 -3.55 -7.38 -17.96
C GLN A 114 -4.11 -7.31 -19.39
N VAL A 115 -5.13 -6.49 -19.58
CA VAL A 115 -5.72 -6.32 -20.92
C VAL A 115 -4.71 -5.71 -21.89
N GLN A 116 -3.88 -4.80 -21.42
CA GLN A 116 -2.85 -4.14 -22.23
C GLN A 116 -1.59 -4.98 -22.39
N ASN A 117 -1.56 -6.18 -21.83
CA ASN A 117 -0.38 -7.07 -21.84
C ASN A 117 0.85 -6.42 -21.17
N GLN A 118 0.64 -5.56 -20.18
CA GLN A 118 1.72 -4.87 -19.47
C GLN A 118 1.98 -5.45 -18.09
N LEU A 119 1.07 -6.29 -17.58
CA LEU A 119 1.21 -6.84 -16.24
C LEU A 119 2.41 -7.79 -16.13
N VAL A 120 2.54 -8.73 -17.06
CA VAL A 120 3.63 -9.71 -17.03
C VAL A 120 5.00 -9.04 -17.15
N PRO A 121 5.24 -8.11 -18.11
CA PRO A 121 6.51 -7.39 -18.14
C PRO A 121 6.81 -6.64 -16.85
N LEU A 122 5.80 -6.06 -16.20
CA LEU A 122 5.99 -5.35 -14.94
C LEU A 122 6.41 -6.31 -13.82
N LEU A 123 5.79 -7.48 -13.76
CA LEU A 123 6.15 -8.51 -12.78
C LEU A 123 7.57 -9.03 -13.00
N ILE A 124 7.96 -9.21 -14.26
CA ILE A 124 9.32 -9.65 -14.60
C ILE A 124 10.34 -8.61 -14.13
N ARG A 125 10.11 -7.34 -14.42
CA ARG A 125 11.03 -6.28 -14.01
C ARG A 125 11.16 -6.17 -12.50
N ALA A 126 10.10 -6.47 -11.78
CA ALA A 126 10.11 -6.44 -10.31
C ALA A 126 10.77 -7.67 -9.70
N GLY A 127 11.08 -8.70 -10.51
CA GLY A 127 11.66 -9.93 -10.00
C GLY A 127 10.66 -10.92 -9.43
N ALA A 128 9.38 -10.73 -9.72
CA ALA A 128 8.32 -11.61 -9.22
C ALA A 128 8.20 -12.90 -10.03
N ILE A 129 8.61 -12.86 -11.29
CA ILE A 129 8.51 -13.99 -12.21
C ILE A 129 9.88 -14.22 -12.83
N TRP A 130 10.26 -15.48 -12.95
CA TRP A 130 11.47 -15.91 -13.64
C TRP A 130 11.10 -16.43 -15.01
N ILE A 131 11.78 -15.91 -16.01
CA ILE A 131 11.69 -16.44 -17.38
C ILE A 131 13.07 -16.76 -17.89
#